data_497b60764b77c902d526a26c6df5f28e
#
_entry.id   497b60764b77c902d526a26c6df5f28e
#
_cell.length_a   1.000
_cell.length_b   1.000
_cell.length_c   1.000
_cell.angle_alpha   90.00
_cell.angle_beta   90.00
_cell.angle_gamma   90.00
#
_symmetry.space_group_name_H-M   'P 1'
#
loop_
_entity.id
_entity.type
_entity.pdbx_description
1 polymer ?
#
loop_
_entity_poly.entity_id
_entity_poly.type
_entity_poly.pdbx_seq_one_letter_code
_entity_poly.pdbx_strand_id
1 'polypeptide(L)'
;MRIVVTGGCGFIGSSFVNLINKVPNTEIVVIDKLTYASNPFLIPKDIPLIKKDICDITLDDIGYADYIVNFAAESHVDKSIHNGLPFVKSNVEGTFNMIEIAKQIPNLKKFVQISTDEVYGDMESRRIGEADEHTSLEPSSYYSATKAAADHLVTAAGRTYGLPYLITRTCNNY
;
A
#
# COMPACT_ATOMS: atom_id res chain seq x y z
N MET A 1 -1.05 11.57 -17.24
CA MET A 1 -1.28 11.21 -15.83
C MET A 1 -0.07 10.39 -15.39
N ARG A 2 0.53 10.73 -14.23
CA ARG A 2 1.67 9.97 -13.69
C ARG A 2 1.29 9.26 -12.40
N ILE A 3 1.52 7.95 -12.36
CA ILE A 3 1.15 7.07 -11.24
C ILE A 3 2.41 6.41 -10.70
N VAL A 4 2.65 6.56 -9.41
CA VAL A 4 3.70 5.84 -8.68
C VAL A 4 3.05 4.65 -7.97
N VAL A 5 3.58 3.45 -8.23
CA VAL A 5 3.06 2.19 -7.69
C VAL A 5 4.14 1.54 -6.82
N THR A 6 3.94 1.50 -5.52
CA THR A 6 4.83 0.76 -4.62
C THR A 6 4.40 -0.69 -4.50
N GLY A 7 5.33 -1.63 -4.37
CA GLY A 7 5.00 -3.06 -4.37
C GLY A 7 4.48 -3.57 -5.72
N GLY A 8 4.81 -2.86 -6.81
CA GLY A 8 4.29 -3.16 -8.15
C GLY A 8 4.82 -4.44 -8.78
N CYS A 9 5.82 -5.10 -8.19
CA CYS A 9 6.30 -6.42 -8.61
C CYS A 9 5.64 -7.57 -7.81
N GLY A 10 4.78 -7.28 -6.85
CA GLY A 10 3.98 -8.27 -6.13
C GLY A 10 2.78 -8.75 -6.95
N PHE A 11 2.04 -9.73 -6.43
CA PHE A 11 0.91 -10.37 -7.12
C PHE A 11 -0.18 -9.36 -7.54
N ILE A 12 -0.73 -8.62 -6.59
CA ILE A 12 -1.79 -7.65 -6.87
C ILE A 12 -1.22 -6.42 -7.59
N GLY A 13 -0.07 -5.92 -7.14
CA GLY A 13 0.57 -4.73 -7.73
C GLY A 13 0.92 -4.90 -9.19
N SER A 14 1.46 -6.06 -9.59
CA SER A 14 1.79 -6.31 -11.00
C SER A 14 0.55 -6.41 -11.89
N SER A 15 -0.54 -6.99 -11.38
CA SER A 15 -1.83 -7.03 -12.07
C SER A 15 -2.38 -5.62 -12.29
N PHE A 16 -2.30 -4.76 -11.28
CA PHE A 16 -2.68 -3.36 -11.38
C PHE A 16 -1.82 -2.61 -12.40
N VAL A 17 -0.48 -2.76 -12.36
CA VAL A 17 0.45 -2.15 -13.30
C VAL A 17 0.11 -2.53 -14.75
N ASN A 18 -0.14 -3.83 -15.01
CA ASN A 18 -0.51 -4.32 -16.34
C ASN A 18 -1.87 -3.77 -16.83
N LEU A 19 -2.81 -3.59 -15.91
CA LEU A 19 -4.12 -3.01 -16.23
C LEU A 19 -3.99 -1.53 -16.61
N ILE A 20 -3.32 -0.76 -15.77
CA ILE A 20 -3.16 0.69 -15.92
C ILE A 20 -2.26 1.05 -17.11
N ASN A 21 -1.30 0.21 -17.47
CA ASN A 21 -0.45 0.41 -18.64
C ASN A 21 -1.24 0.44 -19.97
N LYS A 22 -2.47 -0.07 -19.97
CA LYS A 22 -3.36 -0.01 -21.14
C LYS A 22 -4.11 1.32 -21.25
N VAL A 23 -4.04 2.18 -20.23
CA VAL A 23 -4.74 3.47 -20.23
C VAL A 23 -3.89 4.51 -20.98
N PRO A 24 -4.41 5.11 -22.05
CA PRO A 24 -3.66 6.10 -22.83
C PRO A 24 -3.17 7.29 -22.00
N ASN A 25 -2.02 7.83 -22.35
CA ASN A 25 -1.41 8.98 -21.68
C ASN A 25 -1.14 8.77 -20.18
N THR A 26 -0.82 7.54 -19.79
CA THR A 26 -0.43 7.18 -18.44
C THR A 26 1.05 6.85 -18.40
N GLU A 27 1.77 7.52 -17.51
CA GLU A 27 3.16 7.24 -17.12
C GLU A 27 3.13 6.49 -15.81
N ILE A 28 3.82 5.36 -15.73
CA ILE A 28 3.88 4.53 -14.52
C ILE A 28 5.34 4.46 -14.06
N VAL A 29 5.54 4.58 -12.76
CA VAL A 29 6.82 4.28 -12.10
C VAL A 29 6.54 3.26 -11.00
N VAL A 30 7.27 2.16 -11.02
CA VAL A 30 7.16 1.10 -10.01
C VAL A 30 8.31 1.24 -9.01
N ILE A 31 7.99 1.12 -7.72
CA ILE A 31 8.95 1.04 -6.62
C ILE A 31 8.75 -0.31 -5.96
N ASP A 32 9.80 -1.12 -5.86
CA ASP A 32 9.74 -2.43 -5.21
C ASP A 32 11.11 -2.81 -4.64
N LYS A 33 11.16 -3.32 -3.42
CA LYS A 33 12.43 -3.77 -2.83
C LYS A 33 12.88 -5.14 -3.33
N LEU A 34 12.04 -5.83 -4.12
CA LEU A 34 12.29 -7.14 -4.72
C LEU A 34 12.60 -8.22 -3.67
N THR A 35 11.59 -8.49 -2.84
CA THR A 35 11.64 -9.58 -1.86
C THR A 35 11.27 -10.93 -2.50
N TYR A 36 11.18 -11.96 -1.67
CA TYR A 36 10.71 -13.29 -2.07
C TYR A 36 9.31 -13.32 -2.71
N ALA A 37 8.47 -12.31 -2.43
CA ALA A 37 7.11 -12.20 -2.95
C ALA A 37 7.01 -11.35 -4.24
N SER A 38 8.14 -10.82 -4.72
CA SER A 38 8.21 -9.95 -5.89
C SER A 38 8.76 -10.68 -7.10
N ASN A 39 8.15 -10.43 -8.26
CA ASN A 39 8.64 -10.92 -9.54
C ASN A 39 8.64 -9.78 -10.58
N PRO A 40 9.80 -9.18 -10.88
CA PRO A 40 9.89 -8.07 -11.82
C PRO A 40 9.56 -8.45 -13.28
N PHE A 41 9.51 -9.74 -13.60
CA PHE A 41 9.10 -10.21 -14.94
C PHE A 41 7.58 -10.14 -15.16
N LEU A 42 6.79 -9.88 -14.11
CA LEU A 42 5.34 -9.72 -14.23
C LEU A 42 4.90 -8.34 -14.72
N ILE A 43 5.80 -7.35 -14.75
CA ILE A 43 5.51 -6.02 -15.27
C ILE A 43 6.17 -5.81 -16.64
N PRO A 44 5.62 -4.95 -17.51
CA PRO A 44 6.23 -4.59 -18.80
C PRO A 44 7.64 -4.03 -18.61
N LYS A 45 8.56 -4.43 -19.50
CA LYS A 45 9.99 -4.08 -19.40
C LYS A 45 10.31 -2.60 -19.61
N ASP A 46 9.42 -1.88 -20.25
CA ASP A 46 9.51 -0.46 -20.54
C ASP A 46 9.05 0.42 -19.38
N ILE A 47 8.46 -0.17 -18.34
CA ILE A 47 8.06 0.56 -17.13
C ILE A 47 9.28 0.75 -16.21
N PRO A 48 9.62 2.00 -15.85
CA PRO A 48 10.68 2.29 -14.90
C PRO A 48 10.48 1.58 -13.55
N LEU A 49 11.49 0.81 -13.11
CA LEU A 49 11.51 0.13 -11.83
C LEU A 49 12.63 0.69 -10.94
N ILE A 50 12.23 1.28 -9.83
CA ILE A 50 13.13 1.73 -8.77
C ILE A 50 13.23 0.61 -7.74
N LYS A 51 14.39 -0.06 -7.68
CA LYS A 51 14.66 -1.10 -6.68
C LYS A 51 15.05 -0.47 -5.35
N LYS A 52 14.08 -0.24 -4.47
CA LYS A 52 14.31 0.42 -3.17
C LYS A 52 13.22 0.04 -2.16
N ASP A 53 13.56 -0.01 -0.88
CA ASP A 53 12.55 -0.17 0.19
C ASP A 53 11.78 1.17 0.35
N ILE A 54 10.47 1.10 0.54
CA ILE A 54 9.64 2.29 0.75
C ILE A 54 10.02 3.06 2.03
N CYS A 55 10.71 2.44 2.98
CA CYS A 55 11.28 3.12 4.14
C CYS A 55 12.42 4.08 3.76
N ASP A 56 13.11 3.83 2.66
CA ASP A 56 14.31 4.56 2.22
C ASP A 56 14.07 5.47 1.00
N ILE A 57 12.85 5.46 0.45
CA ILE A 57 12.45 6.32 -0.67
C ILE A 57 12.47 7.78 -0.22
N THR A 58 12.88 8.64 -1.14
CA THR A 58 12.89 10.10 -0.98
C THR A 58 11.99 10.76 -2.02
N LEU A 59 11.71 12.05 -1.84
CA LEU A 59 10.97 12.83 -2.84
C LEU A 59 11.70 12.87 -4.18
N ASP A 60 13.04 12.90 -4.18
CA ASP A 60 13.87 12.92 -5.39
C ASP A 60 13.73 11.63 -6.21
N ASP A 61 13.51 10.48 -5.56
CA ASP A 61 13.25 9.21 -6.25
C ASP A 61 11.92 9.23 -7.01
N ILE A 62 10.92 9.93 -6.48
CA ILE A 62 9.55 9.99 -7.03
C ILE A 62 9.40 11.18 -7.99
N GLY A 63 9.93 12.34 -7.63
CA GLY A 63 9.67 13.60 -8.30
C GLY A 63 8.23 14.07 -8.10
N TYR A 64 7.44 14.13 -9.18
CA TYR A 64 6.01 14.43 -9.06
C TYR A 64 5.15 13.18 -9.31
N ALA A 65 3.92 13.20 -8.83
CA ALA A 65 2.92 12.19 -9.11
C ALA A 65 1.51 12.80 -9.10
N ASP A 66 0.64 12.34 -9.99
CA ASP A 66 -0.81 12.58 -9.87
C ASP A 66 -1.41 11.63 -8.83
N TYR A 67 -0.93 10.39 -8.78
CA TYR A 67 -1.40 9.35 -7.87
C TYR A 67 -0.23 8.55 -7.32
N ILE A 68 -0.33 8.18 -6.05
CA ILE A 68 0.51 7.15 -5.41
C ILE A 68 -0.41 6.01 -5.01
N VAL A 69 -0.10 4.78 -5.46
CA VAL A 69 -0.84 3.57 -5.08
C VAL A 69 0.09 2.66 -4.31
N ASN A 70 -0.18 2.53 -3.01
CA ASN A 70 0.69 1.84 -2.07
C ASN A 70 0.27 0.38 -1.87
N PHE A 71 0.85 -0.54 -2.67
CA PHE A 71 0.72 -1.99 -2.48
C PHE A 71 1.83 -2.56 -1.61
N ALA A 72 2.93 -1.83 -1.41
CA ALA A 72 4.08 -2.34 -0.68
C ALA A 72 3.71 -2.70 0.77
N ALA A 73 3.85 -3.98 1.09
CA ALA A 73 3.58 -4.52 2.41
C ALA A 73 4.24 -5.89 2.58
N GLU A 74 4.56 -6.26 3.82
CA GLU A 74 4.69 -7.67 4.20
C GLU A 74 3.28 -8.20 4.45
N SER A 75 2.91 -9.34 3.84
CA SER A 75 1.52 -9.81 3.79
C SER A 75 1.27 -11.23 4.29
N HIS A 76 2.30 -12.02 4.59
CA HIS A 76 2.13 -13.40 5.06
C HIS A 76 1.79 -13.46 6.55
N VAL A 77 0.55 -13.76 6.89
CA VAL A 77 0.05 -13.86 8.28
C VAL A 77 0.90 -14.80 9.13
N ASP A 78 1.14 -16.03 8.67
CA ASP A 78 1.94 -17.01 9.43
C ASP A 78 3.35 -16.51 9.74
N LYS A 79 4.00 -15.82 8.80
CA LYS A 79 5.30 -15.20 9.06
C LYS A 79 5.22 -14.09 10.09
N SER A 80 4.11 -13.35 10.14
CA SER A 80 3.92 -12.29 11.12
C SER A 80 3.84 -12.84 12.55
N ILE A 81 3.29 -14.03 12.73
CA ILE A 81 3.19 -14.71 14.03
C ILE A 81 4.60 -15.06 14.55
N HIS A 82 5.51 -15.51 13.67
CA HIS A 82 6.86 -15.88 14.06
C HIS A 82 7.80 -14.67 14.23
N ASN A 83 7.64 -13.63 13.41
CA ASN A 83 8.46 -12.43 13.46
C ASN A 83 7.67 -11.21 12.94
N GLY A 84 7.18 -10.39 13.85
CA GLY A 84 6.38 -9.18 13.52
C GLY A 84 7.19 -7.97 13.08
N LEU A 85 8.50 -7.90 13.39
CA LEU A 85 9.31 -6.69 13.13
C LEU A 85 9.38 -6.27 11.65
N PRO A 86 9.55 -7.18 10.67
CA PRO A 86 9.49 -6.81 9.25
C PRO A 86 8.15 -6.19 8.85
N PHE A 87 7.04 -6.61 9.48
CA PHE A 87 5.70 -6.07 9.23
C PHE A 87 5.57 -4.65 9.79
N VAL A 88 6.07 -4.40 10.99
CA VAL A 88 6.09 -3.04 11.55
C VAL A 88 6.91 -2.12 10.64
N LYS A 89 8.10 -2.54 10.25
CA LYS A 89 8.98 -1.76 9.38
C LYS A 89 8.32 -1.47 8.02
N SER A 90 7.88 -2.49 7.31
CA SER A 90 7.34 -2.32 5.95
C SER A 90 5.97 -1.63 5.97
N ASN A 91 5.03 -2.13 6.79
CA ASN A 91 3.63 -1.70 6.72
C ASN A 91 3.36 -0.40 7.47
N VAL A 92 4.11 -0.11 8.55
CA VAL A 92 3.91 1.10 9.37
C VAL A 92 4.93 2.18 9.01
N GLU A 93 6.21 1.91 9.20
CA GLU A 93 7.28 2.87 8.92
C GLU A 93 7.34 3.24 7.43
N GLY A 94 7.29 2.23 6.54
CA GLY A 94 7.29 2.45 5.10
C GLY A 94 6.08 3.24 4.63
N THR A 95 4.87 2.92 5.13
CA THR A 95 3.67 3.71 4.80
C THR A 95 3.77 5.13 5.34
N PHE A 96 4.29 5.33 6.55
CA PHE A 96 4.53 6.66 7.12
C PHE A 96 5.48 7.49 6.23
N ASN A 97 6.61 6.91 5.80
CA ASN A 97 7.53 7.57 4.88
C ASN A 97 6.85 7.97 3.57
N MET A 98 6.07 7.09 2.98
CA MET A 98 5.32 7.39 1.75
C MET A 98 4.28 8.50 1.94
N ILE A 99 3.64 8.60 3.10
CA ILE A 99 2.74 9.70 3.47
C ILE A 99 3.53 11.01 3.56
N GLU A 100 4.69 11.02 4.23
CA GLU A 100 5.52 12.22 4.37
C GLU A 100 6.00 12.76 3.01
N ILE A 101 6.30 11.87 2.07
CA ILE A 101 6.63 12.25 0.69
C ILE A 101 5.37 12.77 -0.03
N ALA A 102 4.25 12.06 0.08
CA ALA A 102 3.00 12.43 -0.58
C ALA A 102 2.52 13.84 -0.20
N LYS A 103 2.71 14.24 1.05
CA LYS A 103 2.41 15.60 1.55
C LYS A 103 3.22 16.70 0.86
N GLN A 104 4.40 16.36 0.33
CA GLN A 104 5.30 17.32 -0.33
C GLN A 104 5.04 17.41 -1.84
N ILE A 105 4.26 16.52 -2.43
CA ILE A 105 3.97 16.53 -3.86
C ILE A 105 2.82 17.53 -4.17
N PRO A 106 3.13 18.63 -4.88
CA PRO A 106 2.10 19.60 -5.25
C PRO A 106 1.05 18.95 -6.18
N ASN A 107 -0.22 19.25 -5.92
CA ASN A 107 -1.35 18.80 -6.74
C ASN A 107 -1.50 17.27 -6.84
N LEU A 108 -0.98 16.50 -5.87
CA LEU A 108 -1.28 15.08 -5.76
C LEU A 108 -2.80 14.89 -5.68
N LYS A 109 -3.35 14.10 -6.60
CA LYS A 109 -4.81 13.88 -6.66
C LYS A 109 -5.28 12.87 -5.63
N LYS A 110 -4.53 11.78 -5.43
CA LYS A 110 -4.82 10.76 -4.41
C LYS A 110 -3.59 9.98 -4.00
N PHE A 111 -3.52 9.71 -2.70
CA PHE A 111 -2.75 8.63 -2.10
C PHE A 111 -3.71 7.46 -1.87
N VAL A 112 -3.48 6.33 -2.52
CA VAL A 112 -4.34 5.15 -2.40
C VAL A 112 -3.61 4.10 -1.57
N GLN A 113 -4.14 3.80 -0.39
CA GLN A 113 -3.63 2.73 0.48
C GLN A 113 -4.38 1.44 0.20
N ILE A 114 -3.65 0.41 -0.21
CA ILE A 114 -4.22 -0.93 -0.36
C ILE A 114 -4.13 -1.64 0.99
N SER A 115 -5.27 -1.85 1.60
CA SER A 115 -5.44 -2.50 2.90
C SER A 115 -6.12 -3.86 2.73
N THR A 116 -6.65 -4.42 3.81
CA THR A 116 -7.23 -5.75 3.88
C THR A 116 -8.46 -5.74 4.79
N ASP A 117 -9.40 -6.64 4.57
CA ASP A 117 -10.53 -6.92 5.45
C ASP A 117 -10.10 -7.50 6.80
N GLU A 118 -8.91 -8.12 6.87
CA GLU A 118 -8.38 -8.65 8.14
C GLU A 118 -8.20 -7.58 9.23
N VAL A 119 -8.20 -6.29 8.87
CA VAL A 119 -8.17 -5.20 9.86
C VAL A 119 -9.42 -5.17 10.74
N TYR A 120 -10.52 -5.77 10.28
CA TYR A 120 -11.76 -5.90 11.06
C TYR A 120 -11.70 -7.04 12.08
N GLY A 121 -10.73 -7.95 11.99
CA GLY A 121 -10.57 -9.10 12.86
C GLY A 121 -11.54 -10.23 12.55
N ASP A 122 -11.72 -11.14 13.53
CA ASP A 122 -12.62 -12.28 13.39
C ASP A 122 -14.08 -11.86 13.57
N MET A 123 -14.80 -11.79 12.46
CA MET A 123 -16.19 -11.33 12.39
C MET A 123 -17.15 -12.25 13.13
N GLU A 124 -16.86 -13.58 13.16
CA GLU A 124 -17.69 -14.56 13.86
C GLU A 124 -17.61 -14.38 15.38
N SER A 125 -16.39 -14.28 15.92
CA SER A 125 -16.18 -14.06 17.37
C SER A 125 -16.75 -12.71 17.83
N ARG A 126 -16.72 -11.70 16.96
CA ARG A 126 -17.29 -10.37 17.20
C ARG A 126 -18.81 -10.32 17.06
N ARG A 127 -19.44 -11.38 16.54
CA ARG A 127 -20.88 -11.46 16.22
C ARG A 127 -21.35 -10.36 15.28
N ILE A 128 -20.51 -9.97 14.32
CA ILE A 128 -20.79 -8.99 13.28
C ILE A 128 -21.02 -9.76 11.98
N GLY A 129 -22.17 -9.56 11.33
CA GLY A 129 -22.51 -10.28 10.10
C GLY A 129 -21.67 -9.81 8.92
N GLU A 130 -21.55 -8.49 8.73
CA GLU A 130 -20.79 -7.86 7.66
C GLU A 130 -20.08 -6.62 8.19
N ALA A 131 -18.89 -6.33 7.66
CA ALA A 131 -18.16 -5.10 7.96
C ALA A 131 -18.42 -4.05 6.88
N ASP A 132 -18.51 -2.81 7.31
CA ASP A 132 -18.57 -1.62 6.46
C ASP A 132 -17.41 -0.65 6.80
N GLU A 133 -17.38 0.51 6.16
CA GLU A 133 -16.32 1.50 6.36
C GLU A 133 -16.33 2.13 7.76
N HIS A 134 -17.42 1.97 8.51
CA HIS A 134 -17.58 2.50 9.87
C HIS A 134 -17.31 1.45 10.96
N THR A 135 -17.20 0.19 10.56
CA THR A 135 -16.91 -0.91 11.49
C THR A 135 -15.56 -0.71 12.16
N SER A 136 -15.52 -0.83 13.50
CA SER A 136 -14.28 -0.68 14.28
C SER A 136 -13.24 -1.71 13.87
N LEU A 137 -11.98 -1.29 13.83
CA LEU A 137 -10.85 -2.17 13.51
C LEU A 137 -10.43 -2.92 14.78
N GLU A 138 -10.41 -4.26 14.70
CA GLU A 138 -10.01 -5.16 15.80
C GLU A 138 -9.11 -6.28 15.28
N PRO A 139 -7.92 -5.93 14.77
CA PRO A 139 -7.03 -6.88 14.12
C PRO A 139 -6.56 -7.98 15.07
N SER A 140 -6.43 -9.21 14.57
CA SER A 140 -6.09 -10.39 15.35
C SER A 140 -4.66 -10.92 15.14
N SER A 141 -3.90 -10.35 14.20
CA SER A 141 -2.52 -10.74 13.91
C SER A 141 -1.60 -9.52 13.84
N TYR A 142 -0.26 -9.71 13.90
CA TYR A 142 0.68 -8.62 13.66
C TYR A 142 0.55 -8.05 12.24
N TYR A 143 0.26 -8.89 11.24
CA TYR A 143 -0.04 -8.42 9.89
C TYR A 143 -1.24 -7.46 9.90
N SER A 144 -2.39 -7.93 10.34
CA SER A 144 -3.62 -7.11 10.34
C SER A 144 -3.49 -5.89 11.26
N ALA A 145 -2.80 -5.99 12.39
CA ALA A 145 -2.52 -4.86 13.28
C ALA A 145 -1.66 -3.79 12.60
N THR A 146 -0.61 -4.19 11.84
CA THR A 146 0.23 -3.23 11.11
C THR A 146 -0.50 -2.61 9.92
N LYS A 147 -1.40 -3.34 9.26
CA LYS A 147 -2.26 -2.78 8.21
C LYS A 147 -3.28 -1.79 8.79
N ALA A 148 -3.92 -2.10 9.92
CA ALA A 148 -4.80 -1.17 10.62
C ALA A 148 -4.06 0.09 11.08
N ALA A 149 -2.82 -0.04 11.57
CA ALA A 149 -1.98 1.10 11.91
C ALA A 149 -1.69 1.98 10.68
N ALA A 150 -1.37 1.38 9.53
CA ALA A 150 -1.18 2.09 8.26
C ALA A 150 -2.45 2.86 7.84
N ASP A 151 -3.64 2.24 7.96
CA ASP A 151 -4.93 2.90 7.67
C ASP A 151 -5.15 4.12 8.57
N HIS A 152 -4.82 4.00 9.86
CA HIS A 152 -4.91 5.13 10.80
C HIS A 152 -3.92 6.24 10.48
N LEU A 153 -2.69 5.93 10.06
CA LEU A 153 -1.70 6.93 9.64
C LEU A 153 -2.20 7.71 8.42
N VAL A 154 -2.73 7.03 7.42
CA VAL A 154 -3.30 7.65 6.21
C VAL A 154 -4.49 8.55 6.57
N THR A 155 -5.40 8.04 7.42
CA THR A 155 -6.57 8.81 7.87
C THR A 155 -6.16 10.04 8.67
N ALA A 156 -5.18 9.91 9.57
CA ALA A 156 -4.65 11.02 10.36
C ALA A 156 -4.01 12.08 9.46
N ALA A 157 -3.23 11.67 8.45
CA ALA A 157 -2.64 12.58 7.48
C ALA A 157 -3.70 13.34 6.67
N GLY A 158 -4.78 12.66 6.27
CA GLY A 158 -5.91 13.30 5.60
C GLY A 158 -6.59 14.35 6.47
N ARG A 159 -6.84 14.04 7.74
CA ARG A 159 -7.50 14.95 8.69
C ARG A 159 -6.62 16.13 9.10
N THR A 160 -5.32 15.89 9.33
CA THR A 160 -4.42 16.90 9.89
C THR A 160 -3.80 17.79 8.82
N TYR A 161 -3.44 17.21 7.67
CA TYR A 161 -2.67 17.91 6.63
C TYR A 161 -3.45 18.06 5.31
N GLY A 162 -4.68 17.57 5.24
CA GLY A 162 -5.47 17.63 4.01
C GLY A 162 -4.96 16.71 2.89
N LEU A 163 -4.18 15.66 3.21
CA LEU A 163 -3.73 14.69 2.21
C LEU A 163 -4.95 14.07 1.53
N PRO A 164 -5.10 14.18 0.20
CA PRO A 164 -6.18 13.52 -0.50
C PRO A 164 -5.92 12.01 -0.55
N TYR A 165 -6.73 11.22 0.11
CA TYR A 165 -6.51 9.78 0.21
C TYR A 165 -7.73 8.92 -0.13
N LEU A 166 -7.48 7.65 -0.36
CA LEU A 166 -8.44 6.55 -0.43
C LEU A 166 -7.83 5.33 0.24
N ILE A 167 -8.63 4.58 0.99
CA ILE A 167 -8.24 3.29 1.56
C ILE A 167 -9.16 2.22 0.97
N THR A 168 -8.59 1.15 0.43
CA THR A 168 -9.35 -0.04 0.00
C THR A 168 -9.10 -1.17 0.98
N ARG A 169 -10.14 -1.88 1.38
CA ARG A 169 -10.05 -3.07 2.23
C ARG A 169 -10.68 -4.23 1.48
N THR A 170 -9.83 -5.03 0.86
CA THR A 170 -10.26 -6.17 0.05
C THR A 170 -10.05 -7.46 0.83
N CYS A 171 -10.90 -8.45 0.59
CA CYS A 171 -10.62 -9.84 0.95
C CYS A 171 -9.57 -10.44 -0.01
N ASN A 172 -9.37 -11.76 0.05
CA ASN A 172 -8.37 -12.46 -0.75
C ASN A 172 -8.58 -12.25 -2.26
N ASN A 173 -7.48 -12.02 -2.97
CA ASN A 173 -7.45 -11.87 -4.43
C ASN A 173 -6.88 -13.15 -5.06
N TYR A 174 -7.42 -13.53 -6.22
CA TYR A 174 -7.09 -14.74 -6.96
C TYR A 174 -6.60 -14.42 -8.38
#